data_33a6286be52a9fbb4070e9ea531b8807
#
_entry.id   33a6286be52a9fbb4070e9ea531b8807
#
_cell.length_a   1.000
_cell.length_b   1.000
_cell.length_c   1.000
_cell.angle_alpha   90.00
_cell.angle_beta   90.00
_cell.angle_gamma   90.00
#
_symmetry.space_group_name_H-M   'P 1'
#
loop_
_entity.id
_entity.type
_entity.pdbx_description
1 polymer ?
#
loop_
_entity_poly.entity_id
_entity_poly.type
_entity_poly.pdbx_seq_one_letter_code
_entity_poly.pdbx_strand_id
1 'polypeptide(L)'
;MNGKVLSSLIWLIIGVVYLLAVKYEDKVVFLDVGQGDATLIQNDKLQILIDGGPDSSILYQLPKYVPIYDRKIEYVVLTHPHNDHLVGLLSVLERYDVGEILYYPVCYENDNYKLLLQRYPNAKEIGGGDTISLGDLSIKVVWPILKESEDKCVKSYNNDLNNDSLVLEFEYLNKRFLLMGDIESDVEKVIIKQNLVSGNYDVLKAGHHCSDSSNSETFLNTISPSLAICSVGRDNSFGHPSSETLNNFLNSNVQYLVTYEQGNIQIK
;
A
#
# COMPACT_ATOMS: atom_id res chain seq x y z
N MET A 1 -18.29 -38.15 32.68
CA MET A 1 -17.36 -37.50 31.76
C MET A 1 -16.34 -36.73 32.60
N ASN A 2 -15.04 -37.05 32.50
CA ASN A 2 -14.00 -36.42 33.37
C ASN A 2 -14.00 -34.90 33.13
N GLY A 3 -13.93 -34.10 34.19
CA GLY A 3 -13.92 -32.62 34.10
C GLY A 3 -12.85 -32.04 33.12
N LYS A 4 -11.76 -32.75 32.96
CA LYS A 4 -10.71 -32.39 31.97
C LYS A 4 -11.18 -32.53 30.53
N VAL A 5 -11.95 -33.57 30.20
CA VAL A 5 -12.53 -33.80 28.87
C VAL A 5 -13.59 -32.74 28.54
N LEU A 6 -14.42 -32.38 29.53
CA LEU A 6 -15.41 -31.32 29.35
C LEU A 6 -14.74 -29.96 29.12
N SER A 7 -13.73 -29.64 29.91
CA SER A 7 -12.93 -28.41 29.74
C SER A 7 -12.29 -28.33 28.35
N SER A 8 -11.64 -29.40 27.88
CA SER A 8 -11.02 -29.44 26.55
C SER A 8 -12.05 -29.25 25.43
N LEU A 9 -13.26 -29.84 25.58
CA LEU A 9 -14.33 -29.69 24.60
C LEU A 9 -14.85 -28.25 24.55
N ILE A 10 -14.97 -27.59 25.71
CA ILE A 10 -15.38 -26.18 25.79
C ILE A 10 -14.37 -25.27 25.10
N TRP A 11 -13.09 -25.46 25.34
CA TRP A 11 -12.04 -24.66 24.68
C TRP A 11 -11.98 -24.90 23.18
N LEU A 12 -12.21 -26.14 22.73
CA LEU A 12 -12.31 -26.45 21.31
C LEU A 12 -13.50 -25.72 20.67
N ILE A 13 -14.67 -25.75 21.30
CA ILE A 13 -15.88 -25.06 20.81
C ILE A 13 -15.64 -23.55 20.77
N ILE A 14 -15.06 -22.97 21.82
CA ILE A 14 -14.74 -21.54 21.87
C ILE A 14 -13.76 -21.20 20.73
N GLY A 15 -12.73 -21.99 20.50
CA GLY A 15 -11.79 -21.82 19.40
C GLY A 15 -12.47 -21.88 18.02
N VAL A 16 -13.36 -22.86 17.82
CA VAL A 16 -14.12 -23.00 16.57
C VAL A 16 -15.07 -21.81 16.38
N VAL A 17 -15.81 -21.41 17.43
CA VAL A 17 -16.69 -20.24 17.37
C VAL A 17 -15.90 -18.97 17.07
N TYR A 18 -14.74 -18.79 17.68
CA TYR A 18 -13.86 -17.65 17.39
C TYR A 18 -13.39 -17.67 15.94
N LEU A 19 -12.95 -18.81 15.42
CA LEU A 19 -12.55 -18.97 14.02
C LEU A 19 -13.70 -18.69 13.04
N LEU A 20 -14.95 -19.07 13.39
CA LEU A 20 -16.14 -18.82 12.57
C LEU A 20 -16.69 -17.40 12.74
N ALA A 21 -16.32 -16.69 13.80
CA ALA A 21 -16.78 -15.32 14.06
C ALA A 21 -15.98 -14.25 13.31
N VAL A 22 -14.80 -14.58 12.81
CA VAL A 22 -14.03 -13.64 11.98
C VAL A 22 -14.75 -13.49 10.65
N LYS A 23 -15.47 -12.41 10.49
CA LYS A 23 -16.10 -12.04 9.21
C LYS A 23 -15.12 -11.31 8.36
N TYR A 24 -15.12 -11.65 7.07
CA TYR A 24 -14.52 -10.79 6.07
C TYR A 24 -15.38 -9.53 5.98
N GLU A 25 -14.74 -8.38 6.11
CA GLU A 25 -15.39 -7.09 5.97
C GLU A 25 -14.61 -6.30 4.93
N ASP A 26 -15.35 -5.64 4.06
CA ASP A 26 -14.78 -4.73 3.09
C ASP A 26 -14.08 -3.57 3.79
N LYS A 27 -12.83 -3.34 3.44
CA LYS A 27 -12.02 -2.29 4.08
C LYS A 27 -10.76 -1.96 3.29
N VAL A 28 -10.25 -0.76 3.52
CA VAL A 28 -8.88 -0.36 3.18
C VAL A 28 -8.15 -0.07 4.49
N VAL A 29 -6.98 -0.67 4.70
CA VAL A 29 -6.21 -0.51 5.94
C VAL A 29 -4.80 -0.06 5.61
N PHE A 30 -4.41 1.10 6.10
CA PHE A 30 -3.04 1.57 6.10
C PHE A 30 -2.36 1.04 7.36
N LEU A 31 -1.40 0.14 7.18
CA LEU A 31 -0.81 -0.63 8.27
C LEU A 31 0.37 0.13 8.88
N ASP A 32 0.44 0.17 10.20
CA ASP A 32 1.59 0.71 10.93
C ASP A 32 2.73 -0.33 10.93
N VAL A 33 3.61 -0.20 9.94
CA VAL A 33 4.79 -1.04 9.75
C VAL A 33 6.10 -0.32 10.11
N GLY A 34 5.99 0.81 10.81
CA GLY A 34 7.12 1.72 11.06
C GLY A 34 7.34 2.68 9.90
N GLN A 35 8.60 3.01 9.60
CA GLN A 35 8.93 3.88 8.47
C GLN A 35 8.86 3.10 7.17
N GLY A 36 7.79 3.31 6.40
CA GLY A 36 7.51 2.60 5.16
C GLY A 36 6.01 2.46 4.91
N ASP A 37 5.66 1.86 3.79
CA ASP A 37 4.28 1.68 3.36
C ASP A 37 3.83 0.23 3.42
N ALA A 38 2.60 0.03 3.86
CA ALA A 38 1.84 -1.19 3.63
C ALA A 38 0.34 -0.88 3.66
N THR A 39 -0.36 -1.19 2.59
CA THR A 39 -1.81 -0.99 2.49
C THR A 39 -2.49 -2.31 2.13
N LEU A 40 -3.43 -2.73 2.97
CA LEU A 40 -4.27 -3.90 2.71
C LEU A 40 -5.65 -3.44 2.21
N ILE A 41 -6.07 -3.94 1.07
CA ILE A 41 -7.44 -3.81 0.57
C ILE A 41 -8.10 -5.17 0.67
N GLN A 42 -9.22 -5.24 1.35
CA GLN A 42 -10.04 -6.45 1.46
C GLN A 42 -11.39 -6.22 0.82
N ASN A 43 -11.74 -7.08 -0.14
CA ASN A 43 -13.02 -7.13 -0.82
C ASN A 43 -13.61 -8.53 -0.63
N ASP A 44 -14.55 -8.68 0.32
CA ASP A 44 -15.03 -9.97 0.83
C ASP A 44 -13.80 -10.84 1.26
N LYS A 45 -13.60 -11.99 0.64
CA LYS A 45 -12.50 -12.94 0.92
C LYS A 45 -11.25 -12.68 0.09
N LEU A 46 -11.26 -11.68 -0.76
CA LEU A 46 -10.16 -11.37 -1.65
C LEU A 46 -9.31 -10.26 -1.07
N GLN A 47 -7.99 -10.36 -1.20
CA GLN A 47 -7.04 -9.40 -0.67
C GLN A 47 -6.05 -8.89 -1.72
N ILE A 48 -5.76 -7.59 -1.64
CA ILE A 48 -4.59 -6.98 -2.28
C ILE A 48 -3.72 -6.39 -1.16
N LEU A 49 -2.44 -6.71 -1.18
CA LEU A 49 -1.43 -6.05 -0.36
C LEU A 49 -0.56 -5.17 -1.25
N ILE A 50 -0.56 -3.87 -0.98
CA ILE A 50 0.28 -2.88 -1.66
C ILE A 50 1.39 -2.50 -0.72
N ASP A 51 2.63 -2.84 -1.07
CA ASP A 51 3.83 -2.73 -0.27
C ASP A 51 3.80 -3.53 1.05
N GLY A 52 4.93 -3.66 1.72
CA GLY A 52 5.05 -4.51 2.91
C GLY A 52 5.82 -3.90 4.07
N GLY A 53 6.33 -2.68 3.91
CA GLY A 53 7.14 -2.04 4.94
C GLY A 53 8.60 -2.51 4.97
N PRO A 54 9.38 -1.99 5.95
CA PRO A 54 10.84 -2.14 6.00
C PRO A 54 11.31 -3.52 6.48
N ASP A 55 10.44 -4.31 7.11
CA ASP A 55 10.83 -5.54 7.77
C ASP A 55 9.65 -6.52 7.96
N SER A 56 9.83 -7.54 8.80
CA SER A 56 8.81 -8.55 9.08
C SER A 56 7.66 -8.06 9.98
N SER A 57 7.59 -6.79 10.40
CA SER A 57 6.51 -6.23 11.22
C SER A 57 5.13 -6.40 10.57
N ILE A 58 5.06 -6.39 9.26
CA ILE A 58 3.86 -6.69 8.47
C ILE A 58 3.19 -8.01 8.88
N LEU A 59 3.98 -9.04 9.27
CA LEU A 59 3.47 -10.33 9.72
C LEU A 59 2.72 -10.27 11.07
N TYR A 60 2.91 -9.19 11.85
CA TYR A 60 2.14 -8.92 13.06
C TYR A 60 0.89 -8.08 12.79
N GLN A 61 0.86 -7.37 11.65
CA GLN A 61 -0.26 -6.51 11.29
C GLN A 61 -1.34 -7.28 10.52
N LEU A 62 -0.96 -8.03 9.49
CA LEU A 62 -1.90 -8.76 8.63
C LEU A 62 -2.89 -9.66 9.39
N PRO A 63 -2.48 -10.48 10.40
CA PRO A 63 -3.41 -11.36 11.12
C PRO A 63 -4.47 -10.63 11.95
N LYS A 64 -4.39 -9.30 12.11
CA LYS A 64 -5.43 -8.51 12.74
C LYS A 64 -6.64 -8.29 11.82
N TYR A 65 -6.45 -8.44 10.51
CA TYR A 65 -7.44 -8.14 9.48
C TYR A 65 -7.78 -9.34 8.60
N VAL A 66 -6.80 -10.21 8.34
CA VAL A 66 -6.96 -11.45 7.58
C VAL A 66 -7.07 -12.60 8.56
N PRO A 67 -8.11 -13.47 8.47
CA PRO A 67 -8.26 -14.62 9.35
C PRO A 67 -7.02 -15.52 9.32
N ILE A 68 -6.59 -16.04 10.48
CA ILE A 68 -5.36 -16.84 10.61
C ILE A 68 -5.36 -18.11 9.75
N TYR A 69 -6.53 -18.60 9.37
CA TYR A 69 -6.68 -19.76 8.48
C TYR A 69 -6.69 -19.38 7.01
N ASP A 70 -6.89 -18.10 6.69
CA ASP A 70 -6.77 -17.57 5.34
C ASP A 70 -5.34 -17.12 5.11
N ARG A 71 -4.65 -17.83 4.25
CA ARG A 71 -3.26 -17.54 3.90
C ARG A 71 -3.10 -17.14 2.45
N LYS A 72 -4.19 -16.83 1.78
CA LYS A 72 -4.16 -16.41 0.39
C LYS A 72 -4.18 -14.89 0.31
N ILE A 73 -3.35 -14.33 -0.56
CA ILE A 73 -3.39 -12.94 -1.00
C ILE A 73 -3.43 -12.98 -2.51
N GLU A 74 -4.50 -12.46 -3.12
CA GLU A 74 -4.70 -12.55 -4.57
C GLU A 74 -3.65 -11.76 -5.32
N TYR A 75 -3.35 -10.55 -4.86
CA TYR A 75 -2.35 -9.68 -5.46
C TYR A 75 -1.43 -9.08 -4.41
N VAL A 76 -0.15 -9.11 -4.70
CA VAL A 76 0.86 -8.27 -4.05
C VAL A 76 1.32 -7.23 -5.07
N VAL A 77 1.27 -5.97 -4.71
CA VAL A 77 1.73 -4.85 -5.55
C VAL A 77 2.95 -4.24 -4.89
N LEU A 78 4.07 -4.17 -5.61
CA LEU A 78 5.24 -3.40 -5.20
C LEU A 78 5.21 -2.07 -5.95
N THR A 79 5.04 -0.96 -5.23
CA THR A 79 4.99 0.38 -5.83
C THR A 79 6.34 0.75 -6.43
N HIS A 80 7.41 0.55 -5.68
CA HIS A 80 8.79 0.74 -6.12
C HIS A 80 9.76 -0.05 -5.22
N PRO A 81 11.01 -0.34 -5.65
CA PRO A 81 11.84 -1.34 -4.99
C PRO A 81 12.70 -0.82 -3.82
N HIS A 82 12.35 0.28 -3.15
CA HIS A 82 13.02 0.67 -1.93
C HIS A 82 12.71 -0.31 -0.79
N ASN A 83 13.64 -0.46 0.14
CA ASN A 83 13.56 -1.48 1.19
C ASN A 83 12.37 -1.29 2.15
N ASP A 84 11.94 -0.07 2.39
CA ASP A 84 10.81 0.29 3.24
C ASP A 84 9.43 0.03 2.59
N HIS A 85 9.42 -0.48 1.37
CA HIS A 85 8.25 -1.02 0.67
C HIS A 85 8.39 -2.52 0.40
N LEU A 86 9.61 -2.98 0.09
CA LEU A 86 9.88 -4.30 -0.45
C LEU A 86 10.15 -5.36 0.62
N VAL A 87 10.92 -5.06 1.68
CA VAL A 87 11.48 -6.09 2.55
C VAL A 87 10.39 -6.87 3.28
N GLY A 88 9.35 -6.20 3.75
CA GLY A 88 8.21 -6.86 4.36
C GLY A 88 7.46 -7.78 3.39
N LEU A 89 7.38 -7.42 2.10
CA LEU A 89 6.78 -8.31 1.09
C LEU A 89 7.52 -9.65 0.99
N LEU A 90 8.85 -9.65 1.06
CA LEU A 90 9.62 -10.91 1.08
C LEU A 90 9.20 -11.82 2.24
N SER A 91 8.93 -11.22 3.42
CA SER A 91 8.44 -11.95 4.59
C SER A 91 7.01 -12.47 4.37
N VAL A 92 6.14 -11.71 3.72
CA VAL A 92 4.78 -12.12 3.35
C VAL A 92 4.81 -13.30 2.38
N LEU A 93 5.63 -13.20 1.34
CA LEU A 93 5.80 -14.24 0.33
C LEU A 93 6.32 -15.59 0.89
N GLU A 94 6.93 -15.59 2.06
CA GLU A 94 7.34 -16.83 2.77
C GLU A 94 6.20 -17.45 3.59
N ARG A 95 5.13 -16.72 3.88
CA ARG A 95 4.07 -17.13 4.82
C ARG A 95 2.69 -17.23 4.19
N TYR A 96 2.44 -16.51 3.12
CA TYR A 96 1.17 -16.46 2.43
C TYR A 96 1.28 -17.07 1.02
N ASP A 97 0.19 -17.65 0.56
CA ASP A 97 0.03 -18.10 -0.83
C ASP A 97 -0.40 -16.89 -1.67
N VAL A 98 0.54 -16.36 -2.47
CA VAL A 98 0.32 -15.17 -3.28
C VAL A 98 -0.05 -15.57 -4.70
N GLY A 99 -1.17 -15.06 -5.19
CA GLY A 99 -1.67 -15.36 -6.53
C GLY A 99 -0.82 -14.71 -7.62
N GLU A 100 -0.70 -13.40 -7.59
CA GLU A 100 0.13 -12.64 -8.56
C GLU A 100 0.93 -11.54 -7.86
N ILE A 101 2.12 -11.29 -8.38
CA ILE A 101 2.96 -10.15 -7.96
C ILE A 101 2.98 -9.16 -9.11
N LEU A 102 2.66 -7.90 -8.82
CA LEU A 102 2.58 -6.80 -9.76
C LEU A 102 3.61 -5.74 -9.39
N TYR A 103 4.35 -5.22 -10.35
CA TYR A 103 5.41 -4.23 -10.11
C TYR A 103 5.71 -3.39 -11.34
N TYR A 104 6.33 -2.23 -11.16
CA TYR A 104 6.90 -1.45 -12.26
C TYR A 104 8.36 -1.86 -12.51
N PRO A 105 8.77 -2.18 -13.75
CA PRO A 105 10.07 -2.82 -14.02
C PRO A 105 11.23 -1.81 -14.10
N VAL A 106 11.50 -1.09 -13.02
CA VAL A 106 12.61 -0.14 -12.96
C VAL A 106 13.97 -0.85 -12.85
N CYS A 107 15.01 -0.28 -13.50
CA CYS A 107 16.38 -0.76 -13.35
C CYS A 107 16.95 -0.31 -12.00
N TYR A 108 17.13 -1.26 -11.08
CA TYR A 108 17.68 -0.99 -9.76
C TYR A 108 18.56 -2.13 -9.25
N GLU A 109 19.76 -1.79 -8.81
CA GLU A 109 20.73 -2.72 -8.25
C GLU A 109 20.52 -2.84 -6.72
N ASN A 110 19.60 -3.73 -6.31
CA ASN A 110 19.31 -4.03 -4.92
C ASN A 110 19.15 -5.54 -4.76
N ASP A 111 19.76 -6.13 -3.73
CA ASP A 111 19.76 -7.58 -3.52
C ASP A 111 18.37 -8.12 -3.19
N ASN A 112 17.55 -7.39 -2.44
CA ASN A 112 16.18 -7.77 -2.11
C ASN A 112 15.29 -7.75 -3.35
N TYR A 113 15.44 -6.75 -4.21
CA TYR A 113 14.69 -6.68 -5.46
C TYR A 113 15.08 -7.78 -6.45
N LYS A 114 16.40 -8.07 -6.58
CA LYS A 114 16.87 -9.21 -7.36
C LYS A 114 16.33 -10.53 -6.81
N LEU A 115 16.34 -10.69 -5.48
CA LEU A 115 15.80 -11.87 -4.82
C LEU A 115 14.31 -12.06 -5.11
N LEU A 116 13.50 -10.98 -5.06
CA LEU A 116 12.09 -11.01 -5.43
C LEU A 116 11.90 -11.53 -6.85
N LEU A 117 12.55 -10.91 -7.83
CA LEU A 117 12.40 -11.26 -9.24
C LEU A 117 12.95 -12.67 -9.57
N GLN A 118 14.00 -13.12 -8.89
CA GLN A 118 14.53 -14.47 -9.05
C GLN A 118 13.60 -15.54 -8.49
N ARG A 119 12.97 -15.28 -7.33
CA ARG A 119 12.02 -16.22 -6.70
C ARG A 119 10.68 -16.27 -7.42
N TYR A 120 10.29 -15.15 -8.03
CA TYR A 120 8.98 -15.00 -8.68
C TYR A 120 9.14 -14.54 -10.15
N PRO A 121 9.69 -15.40 -11.02
CA PRO A 121 9.96 -15.02 -12.42
C PRO A 121 8.69 -14.76 -13.24
N ASN A 122 7.52 -15.10 -12.70
CA ASN A 122 6.20 -14.83 -13.29
C ASN A 122 5.55 -13.56 -12.77
N ALA A 123 6.27 -12.74 -11.97
CA ALA A 123 5.80 -11.44 -11.56
C ALA A 123 5.47 -10.60 -12.81
N LYS A 124 4.34 -9.88 -12.76
CA LYS A 124 3.83 -9.12 -13.91
C LYS A 124 4.23 -7.66 -13.82
N GLU A 125 4.70 -7.16 -14.92
CA GLU A 125 4.98 -5.74 -15.11
C GLU A 125 3.67 -4.99 -15.37
N ILE A 126 3.47 -3.88 -14.65
CA ILE A 126 2.33 -2.99 -14.81
C ILE A 126 2.77 -1.53 -14.83
N GLY A 127 1.94 -0.67 -15.41
CA GLY A 127 2.15 0.77 -15.46
C GLY A 127 0.89 1.54 -15.83
N GLY A 128 1.03 2.83 -16.04
CA GLY A 128 -0.09 3.74 -16.28
C GLY A 128 -0.96 3.32 -17.46
N GLY A 129 -2.23 3.18 -17.20
CA GLY A 129 -3.24 2.65 -18.11
C GLY A 129 -3.69 1.22 -17.79
N ASP A 130 -2.89 0.45 -17.05
CA ASP A 130 -3.29 -0.89 -16.59
C ASP A 130 -4.36 -0.82 -15.50
N THR A 131 -5.06 -1.93 -15.32
CA THR A 131 -6.11 -2.09 -14.30
C THR A 131 -5.93 -3.41 -13.56
N ILE A 132 -5.96 -3.36 -12.24
CA ILE A 132 -5.98 -4.53 -11.36
C ILE A 132 -7.44 -4.78 -10.96
N SER A 133 -7.95 -6.00 -11.20
CA SER A 133 -9.33 -6.36 -10.88
C SER A 133 -9.39 -7.36 -9.72
N LEU A 134 -10.12 -7.02 -8.66
CA LEU A 134 -10.32 -7.87 -7.49
C LEU A 134 -11.81 -7.97 -7.18
N GLY A 135 -12.47 -9.03 -7.66
CA GLY A 135 -13.94 -9.11 -7.58
C GLY A 135 -14.58 -8.00 -8.41
N ASP A 136 -15.37 -7.16 -7.76
CA ASP A 136 -16.00 -5.97 -8.35
C ASP A 136 -15.15 -4.69 -8.22
N LEU A 137 -14.06 -4.75 -7.43
CA LEU A 137 -13.13 -3.64 -7.29
C LEU A 137 -12.20 -3.56 -8.52
N SER A 138 -12.07 -2.34 -9.06
CA SER A 138 -11.16 -2.01 -10.16
C SER A 138 -10.19 -0.93 -9.70
N ILE A 139 -8.90 -1.22 -9.72
CA ILE A 139 -7.81 -0.31 -9.36
C ILE A 139 -7.06 0.07 -10.62
N LYS A 140 -7.10 1.35 -10.96
CA LYS A 140 -6.39 1.90 -12.11
C LYS A 140 -4.97 2.29 -11.71
N VAL A 141 -3.99 1.91 -12.54
CA VAL A 141 -2.63 2.43 -12.46
C VAL A 141 -2.57 3.75 -13.21
N VAL A 142 -2.23 4.82 -12.51
CA VAL A 142 -2.16 6.20 -13.05
C VAL A 142 -0.76 6.51 -13.57
N TRP A 143 0.27 6.06 -12.84
CA TRP A 143 1.69 6.34 -13.07
C TRP A 143 2.55 5.17 -12.59
N PRO A 144 3.78 4.96 -13.09
CA PRO A 144 4.41 5.59 -14.26
C PRO A 144 3.83 5.06 -15.58
N ILE A 145 3.91 5.85 -16.64
CA ILE A 145 3.51 5.36 -17.98
C ILE A 145 4.52 4.30 -18.43
N LEU A 146 4.03 3.09 -18.70
CA LEU A 146 4.87 2.01 -19.23
C LEU A 146 5.41 2.44 -20.60
N LYS A 147 6.74 2.49 -20.70
CA LYS A 147 7.42 2.72 -21.96
C LYS A 147 7.79 1.36 -22.52
N GLU A 148 7.44 1.11 -23.78
CA GLU A 148 8.04 0.00 -24.50
C GLU A 148 9.55 0.19 -24.50
N SER A 149 10.28 -0.71 -23.88
CA SER A 149 11.74 -0.72 -23.82
C SER A 149 12.22 -2.05 -24.39
N GLU A 150 13.24 -2.00 -25.25
CA GLU A 150 13.97 -3.20 -25.66
C GLU A 150 14.83 -3.75 -24.53
N ASP A 151 15.08 -2.93 -23.49
CA ASP A 151 15.81 -3.31 -22.29
C ASP A 151 14.91 -4.10 -21.32
N LYS A 152 15.53 -4.97 -20.52
CA LYS A 152 14.84 -5.79 -19.51
C LYS A 152 14.24 -4.99 -18.36
N CYS A 153 14.53 -3.71 -18.26
CA CYS A 153 14.03 -2.81 -17.23
C CYS A 153 14.00 -1.36 -17.75
N VAL A 154 13.19 -0.53 -17.13
CA VAL A 154 13.04 0.89 -17.45
C VAL A 154 14.04 1.71 -16.62
N LYS A 155 14.71 2.68 -17.25
CA LYS A 155 15.54 3.63 -16.51
C LYS A 155 14.66 4.53 -15.65
N SER A 156 15.09 4.74 -14.41
CA SER A 156 14.36 5.56 -13.44
C SER A 156 14.09 6.97 -13.96
N TYR A 157 12.89 7.48 -13.66
CA TYR A 157 12.48 8.84 -13.97
C TYR A 157 13.32 9.83 -13.17
N ASN A 158 14.00 10.75 -13.87
CA ASN A 158 14.94 11.73 -13.30
C ASN A 158 16.04 11.12 -12.40
N ASN A 159 16.38 9.84 -12.57
CA ASN A 159 17.30 9.08 -11.73
C ASN A 159 16.88 9.01 -10.24
N ASP A 160 15.59 9.09 -9.96
CA ASP A 160 15.02 8.97 -8.63
C ASP A 160 13.96 7.88 -8.62
N LEU A 161 14.20 6.80 -7.87
CA LEU A 161 13.32 5.63 -7.78
C LEU A 161 11.97 5.94 -7.13
N ASN A 162 11.91 6.92 -6.24
CA ASN A 162 10.65 7.35 -5.64
C ASN A 162 9.66 7.75 -6.72
N ASN A 163 10.16 8.46 -7.74
CA ASN A 163 9.37 8.95 -8.86
C ASN A 163 8.93 7.84 -9.86
N ASP A 164 9.36 6.60 -9.65
CA ASP A 164 8.89 5.42 -10.37
C ASP A 164 7.83 4.63 -9.59
N SER A 165 7.37 5.14 -8.45
CA SER A 165 6.30 4.52 -7.66
C SER A 165 5.00 4.40 -8.46
N LEU A 166 4.36 3.25 -8.36
CA LEU A 166 3.00 3.06 -8.88
C LEU A 166 2.03 3.98 -8.14
N VAL A 167 1.36 4.86 -8.87
CA VAL A 167 0.23 5.66 -8.36
C VAL A 167 -1.04 4.93 -8.71
N LEU A 168 -1.86 4.64 -7.71
CA LEU A 168 -3.06 3.82 -7.83
C LEU A 168 -4.31 4.63 -7.50
N GLU A 169 -5.33 4.56 -8.35
CA GLU A 169 -6.62 5.21 -8.20
C GLU A 169 -7.74 4.18 -8.20
N PHE A 170 -8.69 4.28 -7.26
CA PHE A 170 -9.86 3.41 -7.24
C PHE A 170 -11.02 4.03 -6.44
N GLU A 171 -12.22 3.53 -6.73
CA GLU A 171 -13.42 3.78 -5.93
C GLU A 171 -13.79 2.52 -5.16
N TYR A 172 -13.94 2.65 -3.84
CA TYR A 172 -14.33 1.56 -2.97
C TYR A 172 -15.02 2.08 -1.71
N LEU A 173 -16.02 1.36 -1.20
CA LEU A 173 -16.79 1.76 -0.01
C LEU A 173 -17.45 3.15 -0.16
N ASN A 174 -17.91 3.49 -1.35
CA ASN A 174 -18.41 4.82 -1.71
C ASN A 174 -17.41 5.95 -1.45
N LYS A 175 -16.11 5.66 -1.53
CA LYS A 175 -15.01 6.59 -1.35
C LYS A 175 -14.03 6.47 -2.50
N ARG A 176 -13.46 7.60 -2.90
CA ARG A 176 -12.43 7.66 -3.92
C ARG A 176 -11.06 7.78 -3.30
N PHE A 177 -10.17 6.86 -3.66
CA PHE A 177 -8.82 6.73 -3.13
C PHE A 177 -7.78 7.09 -4.17
N LEU A 178 -6.70 7.72 -3.71
CA LEU A 178 -5.47 7.92 -4.46
C LEU A 178 -4.29 7.52 -3.59
N LEU A 179 -3.52 6.51 -4.03
CA LEU A 179 -2.31 6.05 -3.35
C LEU A 179 -1.11 6.50 -4.18
N MET A 180 -0.23 7.30 -3.59
CA MET A 180 0.85 7.98 -4.31
C MET A 180 2.17 7.21 -4.32
N GLY A 181 2.30 6.12 -3.54
CA GLY A 181 3.62 5.57 -3.24
C GLY A 181 4.53 6.66 -2.71
N ASP A 182 5.72 6.79 -3.29
CA ASP A 182 6.71 7.80 -2.87
C ASP A 182 7.00 8.86 -3.92
N ILE A 183 6.07 9.05 -4.89
CA ILE A 183 6.29 10.09 -5.90
C ILE A 183 6.45 11.47 -5.25
N GLU A 184 7.26 12.28 -5.89
CA GLU A 184 7.59 13.62 -5.46
C GLU A 184 6.93 14.70 -6.33
N SER A 185 7.11 15.96 -5.96
CA SER A 185 6.46 17.11 -6.59
C SER A 185 6.70 17.23 -8.10
N ASP A 186 7.80 16.69 -8.61
CA ASP A 186 8.07 16.70 -10.05
C ASP A 186 7.10 15.78 -10.81
N VAL A 187 6.77 14.61 -10.26
CA VAL A 187 5.76 13.72 -10.84
C VAL A 187 4.35 14.27 -10.60
N GLU A 188 4.06 14.88 -9.43
CA GLU A 188 2.79 15.56 -9.19
C GLU A 188 2.48 16.59 -10.31
N LYS A 189 3.48 17.39 -10.69
CA LYS A 189 3.35 18.36 -11.80
C LYS A 189 3.04 17.68 -13.14
N VAL A 190 3.65 16.51 -13.40
CA VAL A 190 3.38 15.74 -14.64
C VAL A 190 1.96 15.21 -14.62
N ILE A 191 1.52 14.62 -13.51
CA ILE A 191 0.19 14.06 -13.32
C ILE A 191 -0.89 15.14 -13.53
N ILE A 192 -0.71 16.33 -12.96
CA ILE A 192 -1.61 17.48 -13.17
C ILE A 192 -1.60 17.93 -14.64
N LYS A 193 -0.41 18.16 -15.20
CA LYS A 193 -0.26 18.67 -16.57
C LYS A 193 -0.88 17.75 -17.62
N GLN A 194 -0.81 16.44 -17.39
CA GLN A 194 -1.37 15.44 -18.29
C GLN A 194 -2.84 15.08 -17.96
N ASN A 195 -3.44 15.70 -16.93
CA ASN A 195 -4.79 15.41 -16.47
C ASN A 195 -5.00 13.91 -16.15
N LEU A 196 -4.00 13.24 -15.56
CA LEU A 196 -4.08 11.82 -15.24
C LEU A 196 -4.99 11.56 -14.05
N VAL A 197 -5.12 12.54 -13.15
CA VAL A 197 -6.06 12.57 -12.01
C VAL A 197 -6.88 13.85 -12.04
N SER A 198 -8.10 13.81 -11.56
CA SER A 198 -8.98 14.99 -11.49
C SER A 198 -10.12 14.78 -10.52
N GLY A 199 -10.65 15.87 -9.99
CA GLY A 199 -11.80 15.88 -9.07
C GLY A 199 -11.40 15.58 -7.63
N ASN A 200 -12.39 15.43 -6.77
CA ASN A 200 -12.18 15.28 -5.33
C ASN A 200 -11.89 13.82 -4.96
N TYR A 201 -11.00 13.63 -4.01
CA TYR A 201 -10.70 12.34 -3.41
C TYR A 201 -11.13 12.33 -1.94
N ASP A 202 -11.68 11.21 -1.48
CA ASP A 202 -12.01 11.06 -0.06
C ASP A 202 -10.77 10.75 0.75
N VAL A 203 -9.87 9.92 0.21
CA VAL A 203 -8.66 9.45 0.90
C VAL A 203 -7.46 9.54 -0.03
N LEU A 204 -6.43 10.23 0.43
CA LEU A 204 -5.10 10.29 -0.16
C LEU A 204 -4.11 9.51 0.72
N LYS A 205 -3.44 8.45 0.22
CA LYS A 205 -2.17 8.05 0.81
C LYS A 205 -1.13 9.06 0.33
N ALA A 206 -0.66 9.90 1.23
CA ALA A 206 0.28 10.96 0.92
C ALA A 206 1.60 10.41 0.35
N GLY A 207 2.19 11.12 -0.60
CA GLY A 207 3.45 10.72 -1.22
C GLY A 207 4.61 10.77 -0.23
N HIS A 208 5.55 9.84 -0.42
CA HIS A 208 6.85 9.78 0.24
C HIS A 208 6.79 10.02 1.75
N HIS A 209 5.91 9.27 2.43
CA HIS A 209 5.74 9.31 3.90
C HIS A 209 5.53 10.73 4.46
N CYS A 210 4.83 11.59 3.71
CA CYS A 210 4.68 13.01 4.05
C CYS A 210 6.00 13.78 4.12
N SER A 211 6.93 13.50 3.20
CA SER A 211 8.17 14.24 2.96
C SER A 211 7.87 15.67 2.48
N ASP A 212 8.81 16.60 2.68
CA ASP A 212 8.79 17.95 2.13
C ASP A 212 8.97 18.00 0.60
N SER A 213 9.50 16.93 0.00
CA SER A 213 9.62 16.79 -1.45
C SER A 213 8.29 16.50 -2.16
N SER A 214 7.21 16.20 -1.41
CA SER A 214 5.92 15.71 -1.92
C SER A 214 4.75 16.51 -1.36
N ASN A 215 3.53 16.21 -1.85
CA ASN A 215 2.29 16.77 -1.33
C ASN A 215 2.22 18.31 -1.45
N SER A 216 2.59 18.82 -2.63
CA SER A 216 2.57 20.25 -2.92
C SER A 216 1.16 20.84 -2.81
N GLU A 217 1.03 22.11 -2.35
CA GLU A 217 -0.26 22.80 -2.29
C GLU A 217 -0.97 22.79 -3.65
N THR A 218 -0.24 22.95 -4.74
CA THR A 218 -0.80 22.91 -6.10
C THR A 218 -1.46 21.58 -6.40
N PHE A 219 -0.80 20.48 -6.01
CA PHE A 219 -1.34 19.13 -6.19
C PHE A 219 -2.56 18.92 -5.29
N LEU A 220 -2.45 19.23 -4.00
CA LEU A 220 -3.54 19.08 -3.03
C LEU A 220 -4.78 19.90 -3.44
N ASN A 221 -4.61 21.13 -3.90
CA ASN A 221 -5.72 21.95 -4.37
C ASN A 221 -6.36 21.42 -5.67
N THR A 222 -5.59 20.69 -6.50
CA THR A 222 -6.10 20.07 -7.73
C THR A 222 -6.96 18.84 -7.45
N ILE A 223 -6.55 18.01 -6.48
CA ILE A 223 -7.23 16.74 -6.15
C ILE A 223 -8.19 16.88 -4.97
N SER A 224 -8.09 17.98 -4.19
CA SER A 224 -8.93 18.33 -3.05
C SER A 224 -9.27 17.13 -2.14
N PRO A 225 -8.28 16.45 -1.53
CA PRO A 225 -8.56 15.28 -0.73
C PRO A 225 -9.17 15.67 0.61
N SER A 226 -10.15 14.88 1.10
CA SER A 226 -10.75 15.12 2.41
C SER A 226 -9.84 14.69 3.55
N LEU A 227 -9.12 13.56 3.35
CA LEU A 227 -8.25 12.95 4.34
C LEU A 227 -6.94 12.48 3.70
N ALA A 228 -5.81 12.90 4.25
CA ALA A 228 -4.49 12.39 3.92
C ALA A 228 -4.00 11.40 4.98
N ILE A 229 -3.37 10.31 4.55
CA ILE A 229 -2.74 9.32 5.42
C ILE A 229 -1.23 9.40 5.26
N CYS A 230 -0.53 9.68 6.35
CA CYS A 230 0.93 9.62 6.46
C CYS A 230 1.34 8.28 7.05
N SER A 231 1.90 7.38 6.25
CA SER A 231 2.52 6.14 6.72
C SER A 231 3.94 6.44 7.18
N VAL A 232 4.15 6.55 8.48
CA VAL A 232 5.41 7.07 9.07
C VAL A 232 5.74 6.32 10.34
N GLY A 233 7.02 6.04 10.55
CA GLY A 233 7.53 5.49 11.81
C GLY A 233 7.78 6.57 12.86
N ARG A 234 7.50 6.28 14.15
CA ARG A 234 7.62 7.24 15.27
C ARG A 234 9.02 7.85 15.39
N ASP A 235 10.02 7.01 15.35
CA ASP A 235 11.43 7.40 15.59
C ASP A 235 12.23 7.42 14.27
N ASN A 236 11.58 7.88 13.17
CA ASN A 236 12.25 7.96 11.89
C ASN A 236 13.33 9.05 11.89
N SER A 237 14.42 8.80 11.16
CA SER A 237 15.55 9.73 11.03
C SER A 237 15.37 10.77 9.93
N PHE A 238 14.26 10.70 9.18
CA PHE A 238 14.02 11.55 8.01
C PHE A 238 13.31 12.85 8.35
N GLY A 239 12.74 12.96 9.57
CA GLY A 239 11.96 14.11 9.99
C GLY A 239 10.52 14.11 9.42
N HIS A 240 10.01 12.93 9.04
CA HIS A 240 8.64 12.76 8.56
C HIS A 240 7.63 12.55 9.69
N PRO A 241 6.38 13.02 9.56
CA PRO A 241 5.91 13.93 8.51
C PRO A 241 6.61 15.29 8.61
N SER A 242 6.98 15.88 7.49
CA SER A 242 7.65 17.18 7.48
C SER A 242 6.69 18.31 7.88
N SER A 243 7.22 19.34 8.53
CA SER A 243 6.40 20.51 8.87
C SER A 243 5.87 21.24 7.63
N GLU A 244 6.58 21.17 6.51
CA GLU A 244 6.16 21.75 5.24
C GLU A 244 4.91 21.04 4.72
N THR A 245 4.94 19.70 4.63
CA THR A 245 3.78 18.91 4.19
C THR A 245 2.57 19.11 5.11
N LEU A 246 2.78 19.14 6.43
CA LEU A 246 1.67 19.41 7.36
C LEU A 246 1.06 20.81 7.16
N ASN A 247 1.88 21.82 6.88
CA ASN A 247 1.39 23.15 6.54
C ASN A 247 0.63 23.16 5.20
N ASN A 248 1.11 22.41 4.19
CA ASN A 248 0.41 22.27 2.91
C ASN A 248 -0.99 21.65 3.09
N PHE A 249 -1.13 20.63 3.96
CA PHE A 249 -2.44 20.07 4.31
C PHE A 249 -3.34 21.12 4.97
N LEU A 250 -2.84 21.86 5.94
CA LEU A 250 -3.60 22.90 6.63
C LEU A 250 -4.06 24.00 5.65
N ASN A 251 -3.16 24.48 4.80
CA ASN A 251 -3.46 25.54 3.80
C ASN A 251 -4.48 25.05 2.77
N SER A 252 -4.48 23.76 2.44
CA SER A 252 -5.41 23.14 1.49
C SER A 252 -6.68 22.58 2.14
N ASN A 253 -6.91 22.83 3.45
CA ASN A 253 -8.03 22.30 4.24
C ASN A 253 -8.14 20.76 4.22
N VAL A 254 -7.02 20.05 4.17
CA VAL A 254 -6.95 18.60 4.20
C VAL A 254 -6.76 18.12 5.64
N GLN A 255 -7.63 17.23 6.11
CA GLN A 255 -7.38 16.51 7.36
C GLN A 255 -6.28 15.47 7.16
N TYR A 256 -5.50 15.16 8.21
CA TYR A 256 -4.50 14.12 8.09
C TYR A 256 -4.45 13.22 9.33
N LEU A 257 -4.03 11.98 9.12
CA LEU A 257 -3.75 10.98 10.15
C LEU A 257 -2.37 10.39 9.92
N VAL A 258 -1.67 10.07 11.02
CA VAL A 258 -0.32 9.51 11.00
C VAL A 258 -0.34 8.13 11.63
N THR A 259 0.27 7.14 10.97
CA THR A 259 0.20 5.73 11.41
C THR A 259 0.83 5.51 12.78
N TYR A 260 1.96 6.12 13.10
CA TYR A 260 2.59 5.95 14.42
C TYR A 260 1.79 6.56 15.59
N GLU A 261 0.82 7.45 15.30
CA GLU A 261 -0.06 8.04 16.32
C GLU A 261 -1.33 7.21 16.52
N GLN A 262 -1.90 6.74 15.41
CA GLN A 262 -3.20 6.05 15.37
C GLN A 262 -3.06 4.52 15.42
N GLY A 263 -1.85 3.97 15.17
CA GLY A 263 -1.69 2.58 14.78
C GLY A 263 -2.21 2.35 13.35
N ASN A 264 -2.76 1.17 13.09
CA ASN A 264 -3.36 0.89 11.78
C ASN A 264 -4.60 1.77 11.57
N ILE A 265 -4.66 2.45 10.42
CA ILE A 265 -5.78 3.32 10.05
C ILE A 265 -6.70 2.55 9.10
N GLN A 266 -7.93 2.31 9.51
CA GLN A 266 -8.92 1.56 8.75
C GLN A 266 -10.02 2.46 8.21
N ILE A 267 -10.30 2.36 6.91
CA ILE A 267 -11.41 3.01 6.22
C ILE A 267 -12.47 1.94 5.90
N LYS A 268 -13.71 2.21 6.31
CA LYS A 268 -14.91 1.39 6.07
C LYS A 268 -15.99 2.19 5.33
#